data_f580197b0ed91653d097f4c370fa3e7e
#
_entry.id   f580197b0ed91653d097f4c370fa3e7e
#
_cell.length_a   1.000
_cell.length_b   1.000
_cell.length_c   1.000
_cell.angle_alpha   90.00
_cell.angle_beta   90.00
_cell.angle_gamma   90.00
#
_symmetry.space_group_name_H-M   'P 1'
#
loop_
_entity.id
_entity.type
_entity.pdbx_description
1 polymer ?
#
loop_
_entity_poly.entity_id
_entity_poly.type
_entity_poly.pdbx_seq_one_letter_code
_entity_poly.pdbx_strand_id
1 'polypeptide(L)'
;MWINFLWALVPIIWLIISLGIIGMPASRACTIGLIITIADAVLMFKQPIINTLSGALEGIIMGIWPIMYVILAALFVYQITTDSGSMGTIEKLLSSITTDKRILVLIIAWGFGGFLESIAGFGTAVAICAGILISLGLEPIQASVICLVANSTATAFGAIGLPVLTLAEVTNLNDVQLGFIVTLQLVILVILVPFILVILTGKSIKALKGIVFITLMSGVGMAIPQVIIAKFTGAELPALVGSLFSILVTVWLTKRKTGSVEEVENEGVSEIIKACSPFILVFIFVLLASSLCPPVNNFLTSVTTHLHVYLGKNPNDLPINWLSSPGTLILLAGIIGGKIQGLSLSQMFKVLLNVLKTIGMTTITVCAIVGLAKVMVY
;
A
#
# COMPACT_ATOMS: atom_id res chain seq x y z
N MET A 1 -31.32 -20.87 9.78
CA MET A 1 -30.67 -19.87 8.93
C MET A 1 -30.16 -18.67 9.75
N TRP A 2 -31.02 -17.93 10.48
CA TRP A 2 -30.62 -16.75 11.26
C TRP A 2 -29.59 -17.05 12.37
N ILE A 3 -29.71 -18.20 13.06
CA ILE A 3 -28.78 -18.60 14.12
C ILE A 3 -27.36 -18.82 13.55
N ASN A 4 -27.22 -19.48 12.41
CA ASN A 4 -25.93 -19.69 11.76
C ASN A 4 -25.30 -18.38 11.30
N PHE A 5 -26.12 -17.43 10.82
CA PHE A 5 -25.66 -16.10 10.46
C PHE A 5 -25.09 -15.35 11.68
N LEU A 6 -25.78 -15.43 12.83
CA LEU A 6 -25.30 -14.81 14.08
C LEU A 6 -23.96 -15.40 14.55
N TRP A 7 -23.79 -16.73 14.45
CA TRP A 7 -22.51 -17.37 14.78
C TRP A 7 -21.40 -16.97 13.82
N ALA A 8 -21.67 -16.90 12.52
CA ALA A 8 -20.69 -16.44 11.54
C ALA A 8 -20.21 -15.00 11.78
N LEU A 9 -20.99 -14.16 12.46
CA LEU A 9 -20.60 -12.80 12.82
C LEU A 9 -19.73 -12.72 14.08
N VAL A 10 -19.68 -13.77 14.92
CA VAL A 10 -18.93 -13.73 16.20
C VAL A 10 -17.46 -13.33 16.03
N PRO A 11 -16.68 -13.88 15.09
CA PRO A 11 -15.29 -13.46 14.89
C PRO A 11 -15.16 -11.99 14.49
N ILE A 12 -16.08 -11.50 13.65
CA ILE A 12 -16.08 -10.10 13.19
C ILE A 12 -16.43 -9.16 14.35
N ILE A 13 -17.47 -9.49 15.13
CA ILE A 13 -17.86 -8.72 16.32
C ILE A 13 -16.72 -8.70 17.35
N TRP A 14 -16.03 -9.83 17.54
CA TRP A 14 -14.85 -9.90 18.39
C TRP A 14 -13.77 -8.90 17.94
N LEU A 15 -13.42 -8.86 16.64
CA LEU A 15 -12.44 -7.93 16.13
C LEU A 15 -12.85 -6.47 16.33
N ILE A 16 -14.12 -6.14 16.07
CA ILE A 16 -14.65 -4.78 16.27
C ILE A 16 -14.53 -4.36 17.73
N ILE A 17 -14.96 -5.24 18.66
CA ILE A 17 -14.94 -4.94 20.09
C ILE A 17 -13.49 -4.89 20.61
N SER A 18 -12.67 -5.88 20.30
CA SER A 18 -11.30 -5.98 20.82
C SER A 18 -10.40 -4.85 20.33
N LEU A 19 -10.50 -4.48 19.05
CA LEU A 19 -9.69 -3.41 18.47
C LEU A 19 -10.28 -2.02 18.74
N GLY A 20 -11.62 -1.86 18.56
CA GLY A 20 -12.26 -0.55 18.60
C GLY A 20 -12.65 -0.10 20.01
N ILE A 21 -13.11 -0.99 20.89
CA ILE A 21 -13.60 -0.64 22.23
C ILE A 21 -12.56 -0.92 23.31
N ILE A 22 -11.97 -2.13 23.30
CA ILE A 22 -11.00 -2.55 24.33
C ILE A 22 -9.61 -1.94 24.06
N GLY A 23 -9.29 -1.58 22.79
CA GLY A 23 -7.97 -1.07 22.41
C GLY A 23 -6.87 -2.14 22.51
N MET A 24 -7.21 -3.41 22.32
CA MET A 24 -6.26 -4.52 22.40
C MET A 24 -5.25 -4.44 21.24
N PRO A 25 -3.95 -4.78 21.46
CA PRO A 25 -2.98 -4.89 20.37
C PRO A 25 -3.47 -5.83 19.27
N ALA A 26 -3.35 -5.41 18.00
CA ALA A 26 -3.87 -6.15 16.85
C ALA A 26 -3.39 -7.61 16.78
N SER A 27 -2.13 -7.87 17.12
CA SER A 27 -1.58 -9.22 17.15
C SER A 27 -2.35 -10.14 18.10
N ARG A 28 -2.71 -9.66 19.30
CA ARG A 28 -3.50 -10.43 20.27
C ARG A 28 -4.95 -10.57 19.83
N ALA A 29 -5.58 -9.48 19.39
CA ALA A 29 -6.96 -9.47 18.94
C ALA A 29 -7.18 -10.45 17.77
N CYS A 30 -6.31 -10.44 16.75
CA CYS A 30 -6.40 -11.31 15.59
C CYS A 30 -6.10 -12.79 15.95
N THR A 31 -5.12 -13.05 16.82
CA THR A 31 -4.82 -14.42 17.26
C THR A 31 -5.99 -15.04 18.04
N ILE A 32 -6.58 -14.29 18.97
CA ILE A 32 -7.77 -14.74 19.70
C ILE A 32 -8.95 -14.90 18.73
N GLY A 33 -9.11 -13.96 17.78
CA GLY A 33 -10.12 -14.06 16.74
C GLY A 33 -10.00 -15.34 15.91
N LEU A 34 -8.78 -15.72 15.50
CA LEU A 34 -8.52 -16.98 14.80
C LEU A 34 -8.94 -18.20 15.65
N ILE A 35 -8.59 -18.22 16.93
CA ILE A 35 -8.98 -19.30 17.85
C ILE A 35 -10.51 -19.39 17.98
N ILE A 36 -11.19 -18.24 18.13
CA ILE A 36 -12.66 -18.17 18.17
C ILE A 36 -13.25 -18.73 16.88
N THR A 37 -12.72 -18.33 15.71
CA THR A 37 -13.20 -18.79 14.41
C THR A 37 -13.04 -20.29 14.23
N ILE A 38 -11.90 -20.85 14.64
CA ILE A 38 -11.66 -22.30 14.61
C ILE A 38 -12.67 -23.02 15.53
N ALA A 39 -12.88 -22.51 16.74
CA ALA A 39 -13.84 -23.08 17.67
C ALA A 39 -15.28 -23.02 17.12
N ASP A 40 -15.66 -21.90 16.53
CA ASP A 40 -16.98 -21.69 15.93
C ASP A 40 -17.21 -22.64 14.73
N ALA A 41 -16.23 -22.75 13.82
CA ALA A 41 -16.29 -23.67 12.68
C ALA A 41 -16.48 -25.12 13.12
N VAL A 42 -15.76 -25.58 14.15
CA VAL A 42 -15.84 -26.97 14.65
C VAL A 42 -17.12 -27.22 15.47
N LEU A 43 -17.46 -26.31 16.39
CA LEU A 43 -18.56 -26.55 17.35
C LEU A 43 -19.92 -26.21 16.76
N MET A 44 -20.06 -25.08 16.05
CA MET A 44 -21.35 -24.59 15.55
C MET A 44 -21.62 -25.06 14.12
N PHE A 45 -20.61 -25.00 13.24
CA PHE A 45 -20.78 -25.44 11.85
C PHE A 45 -20.43 -26.91 11.62
N LYS A 46 -19.97 -27.64 12.67
CA LYS A 46 -19.65 -29.08 12.65
C LYS A 46 -18.63 -29.44 11.56
N GLN A 47 -17.72 -28.52 11.25
CA GLN A 47 -16.63 -28.78 10.30
C GLN A 47 -15.63 -29.77 10.91
N PRO A 48 -15.08 -30.72 10.14
CA PRO A 48 -14.01 -31.57 10.60
C PRO A 48 -12.81 -30.73 11.06
N ILE A 49 -12.27 -31.03 12.24
CA ILE A 49 -11.15 -30.28 12.82
C ILE A 49 -9.93 -30.21 11.89
N ILE A 50 -9.67 -31.30 11.16
CA ILE A 50 -8.54 -31.38 10.21
C ILE A 50 -8.73 -30.39 9.06
N ASN A 51 -9.95 -30.26 8.52
CA ASN A 51 -10.27 -29.32 7.46
C ASN A 51 -10.15 -27.87 7.96
N THR A 52 -10.67 -27.58 9.14
CA THR A 52 -10.60 -26.25 9.77
C THR A 52 -9.14 -25.83 10.02
N LEU A 53 -8.32 -26.74 10.57
CA LEU A 53 -6.90 -26.47 10.84
C LEU A 53 -6.09 -26.33 9.53
N SER A 54 -6.39 -27.14 8.51
CA SER A 54 -5.73 -27.00 7.21
C SER A 54 -6.11 -25.71 6.51
N GLY A 55 -7.37 -25.23 6.63
CA GLY A 55 -7.80 -23.92 6.15
C GLY A 55 -7.10 -22.77 6.89
N ALA A 56 -6.96 -22.86 8.20
CA ALA A 56 -6.19 -21.91 8.98
C ALA A 56 -4.70 -21.87 8.56
N LEU A 57 -4.11 -23.05 8.34
CA LEU A 57 -2.72 -23.17 7.89
C LEU A 57 -2.52 -22.56 6.49
N GLU A 58 -3.47 -22.80 5.57
CA GLU A 58 -3.44 -22.17 4.24
C GLU A 58 -3.46 -20.64 4.35
N GLY A 59 -4.35 -20.09 5.18
CA GLY A 59 -4.40 -18.65 5.41
C GLY A 59 -3.12 -18.09 6.06
N ILE A 60 -2.49 -18.82 6.97
CA ILE A 60 -1.19 -18.46 7.55
C ILE A 60 -0.09 -18.43 6.48
N ILE A 61 -0.04 -19.43 5.59
CA ILE A 61 0.91 -19.47 4.47
C ILE A 61 0.67 -18.29 3.54
N MET A 62 -0.59 -17.98 3.17
CA MET A 62 -0.95 -16.78 2.41
C MET A 62 -0.51 -15.49 3.12
N GLY A 63 -0.64 -15.44 4.43
CA GLY A 63 -0.16 -14.32 5.23
C GLY A 63 1.35 -14.12 5.10
N ILE A 64 2.13 -15.20 5.09
CA ILE A 64 3.59 -15.14 4.91
C ILE A 64 3.94 -14.82 3.45
N TRP A 65 3.35 -15.52 2.51
CA TRP A 65 3.57 -15.38 1.08
C TRP A 65 2.23 -15.26 0.33
N PRO A 66 1.95 -14.16 -0.38
CA PRO A 66 2.86 -13.05 -0.72
C PRO A 66 2.88 -11.89 0.28
N ILE A 67 1.91 -11.81 1.24
CA ILE A 67 1.61 -10.58 1.97
C ILE A 67 2.83 -10.07 2.77
N MET A 68 3.34 -10.85 3.72
CA MET A 68 4.49 -10.41 4.53
C MET A 68 5.77 -10.23 3.71
N TYR A 69 5.92 -11.00 2.63
CA TYR A 69 7.05 -10.86 1.72
C TYR A 69 7.05 -9.50 1.00
N VAL A 70 5.89 -9.05 0.54
CA VAL A 70 5.74 -7.71 -0.08
C VAL A 70 6.02 -6.60 0.95
N ILE A 71 5.47 -6.73 2.17
CA ILE A 71 5.70 -5.77 3.26
C ILE A 71 7.20 -5.68 3.58
N LEU A 72 7.88 -6.82 3.71
CA LEU A 72 9.31 -6.89 3.95
C LEU A 72 10.11 -6.15 2.86
N ALA A 73 9.81 -6.45 1.59
CA ALA A 73 10.48 -5.86 0.45
C ALA A 73 10.26 -4.33 0.38
N ALA A 74 9.05 -3.87 0.66
CA ALA A 74 8.71 -2.46 0.65
C ALA A 74 9.41 -1.67 1.78
N LEU A 75 9.39 -2.20 3.00
CA LEU A 75 10.11 -1.60 4.13
C LEU A 75 11.63 -1.61 3.91
N PHE A 76 12.15 -2.65 3.25
CA PHE A 76 13.55 -2.71 2.86
C PHE A 76 13.94 -1.59 1.90
N VAL A 77 13.15 -1.34 0.85
CA VAL A 77 13.36 -0.20 -0.08
C VAL A 77 13.33 1.13 0.63
N TYR A 78 12.35 1.32 1.51
CA TYR A 78 12.24 2.54 2.31
C TYR A 78 13.47 2.74 3.19
N GLN A 79 13.87 1.72 3.96
CA GLN A 79 14.99 1.81 4.88
C GLN A 79 16.32 2.04 4.15
N ILE A 80 16.54 1.38 3.01
CA ILE A 80 17.70 1.65 2.15
C ILE A 80 17.76 3.11 1.72
N THR A 81 16.63 3.67 1.25
CA THR A 81 16.57 5.07 0.80
C THR A 81 16.81 6.04 1.96
N THR A 82 16.40 5.67 3.17
CA THR A 82 16.65 6.45 4.39
C THR A 82 18.11 6.35 4.82
N ASP A 83 18.67 5.15 4.90
CA ASP A 83 20.05 4.93 5.37
C ASP A 83 21.11 5.47 4.38
N SER A 84 20.76 5.58 3.09
CA SER A 84 21.60 6.23 2.08
C SER A 84 21.57 7.76 2.15
N GLY A 85 20.67 8.35 2.95
CA GLY A 85 20.43 9.80 2.97
C GLY A 85 19.58 10.32 1.79
N SER A 86 19.25 9.45 0.83
CA SER A 86 18.48 9.83 -0.38
C SER A 86 17.08 10.32 -0.06
N MET A 87 16.49 9.88 1.06
CA MET A 87 15.17 10.38 1.50
C MET A 87 15.22 11.89 1.77
N GLY A 88 16.31 12.40 2.38
CA GLY A 88 16.50 13.84 2.62
C GLY A 88 16.56 14.65 1.31
N THR A 89 17.16 14.12 0.25
CA THR A 89 17.18 14.75 -1.09
C THR A 89 15.74 14.81 -1.67
N ILE A 90 14.97 13.73 -1.53
CA ILE A 90 13.57 13.70 -1.97
C ILE A 90 12.72 14.71 -1.19
N GLU A 91 12.88 14.78 0.13
CA GLU A 91 12.19 15.75 0.98
C GLU A 91 12.49 17.19 0.59
N LYS A 92 13.76 17.54 0.39
CA LYS A 92 14.18 18.85 -0.08
C LYS A 92 13.57 19.20 -1.44
N LEU A 93 13.60 18.26 -2.38
CA LEU A 93 13.00 18.45 -3.71
C LEU A 93 11.50 18.77 -3.59
N LEU A 94 10.75 18.00 -2.81
CA LEU A 94 9.31 18.20 -2.66
C LEU A 94 8.97 19.51 -1.94
N SER A 95 9.76 19.89 -0.93
CA SER A 95 9.57 21.12 -0.16
C SER A 95 9.94 22.38 -0.92
N SER A 96 10.83 22.29 -1.90
CA SER A 96 11.29 23.42 -2.71
C SER A 96 10.26 23.90 -3.76
N ILE A 97 9.21 23.11 -4.02
CA ILE A 97 8.26 23.41 -5.09
C ILE A 97 7.42 24.64 -4.78
N THR A 98 7.07 24.87 -3.53
CA THR A 98 6.25 26.01 -3.09
C THR A 98 6.35 26.24 -1.58
N THR A 99 6.10 27.46 -1.15
CA THR A 99 5.97 27.84 0.28
C THR A 99 4.53 27.74 0.81
N ASP A 100 3.53 27.54 -0.08
CA ASP A 100 2.12 27.38 0.33
C ASP A 100 1.88 26.01 0.93
N LYS A 101 1.71 25.94 2.25
CA LYS A 101 1.49 24.70 3.00
C LYS A 101 0.32 23.86 2.47
N ARG A 102 -0.70 24.49 1.89
CA ARG A 102 -1.88 23.80 1.33
C ARG A 102 -1.51 23.01 0.08
N ILE A 103 -0.66 23.60 -0.77
CA ILE A 103 -0.16 22.93 -1.98
C ILE A 103 0.89 21.88 -1.62
N LEU A 104 1.75 22.15 -0.61
CA LEU A 104 2.69 21.14 -0.09
C LEU A 104 1.96 19.89 0.40
N VAL A 105 0.84 20.04 1.09
CA VAL A 105 0.01 18.90 1.51
C VAL A 105 -0.53 18.12 0.31
N LEU A 106 -0.94 18.78 -0.77
CA LEU A 106 -1.37 18.08 -2.00
C LEU A 106 -0.21 17.34 -2.68
N ILE A 107 0.99 17.88 -2.64
CA ILE A 107 2.17 17.21 -3.24
C ILE A 107 2.66 16.08 -2.35
N ILE A 108 2.83 16.33 -1.03
CA ILE A 108 3.49 15.41 -0.10
C ILE A 108 2.50 14.36 0.44
N ALA A 109 1.38 14.78 1.06
CA ALA A 109 0.46 13.81 1.66
C ALA A 109 -0.38 13.10 0.60
N TRP A 110 -0.88 13.81 -0.40
CA TRP A 110 -1.76 13.23 -1.41
C TRP A 110 -0.98 12.52 -2.52
N GLY A 111 -0.14 13.27 -3.25
CA GLY A 111 0.59 12.72 -4.39
C GLY A 111 1.69 11.74 -3.97
N PHE A 112 2.69 12.23 -3.21
CA PHE A 112 3.83 11.41 -2.80
C PHE A 112 3.41 10.33 -1.77
N GLY A 113 2.50 10.65 -0.85
CA GLY A 113 1.92 9.67 0.07
C GLY A 113 1.17 8.57 -0.67
N GLY A 114 0.35 8.91 -1.66
CA GLY A 114 -0.33 7.93 -2.52
C GLY A 114 0.65 7.06 -3.31
N PHE A 115 1.74 7.65 -3.80
CA PHE A 115 2.82 6.93 -4.46
C PHE A 115 3.53 5.95 -3.53
N LEU A 116 3.91 6.40 -2.33
CA LEU A 116 4.54 5.53 -1.34
C LEU A 116 3.60 4.41 -0.87
N GLU A 117 2.31 4.72 -0.65
CA GLU A 117 1.33 3.72 -0.25
C GLU A 117 1.13 2.68 -1.34
N SER A 118 1.11 3.08 -2.61
CA SER A 118 0.98 2.13 -3.73
C SER A 118 2.14 1.14 -3.82
N ILE A 119 3.34 1.53 -3.38
CA ILE A 119 4.52 0.66 -3.37
C ILE A 119 4.63 -0.11 -2.06
N ALA A 120 4.63 0.61 -0.93
CA ALA A 120 4.94 0.06 0.39
C ALA A 120 3.69 -0.46 1.13
N GLY A 121 2.55 0.23 0.97
CA GLY A 121 1.33 -0.10 1.68
C GLY A 121 1.43 0.04 3.21
N PHE A 122 0.43 -0.48 3.90
CA PHE A 122 0.40 -0.71 5.36
C PHE A 122 0.67 0.53 6.23
N GLY A 123 0.33 1.73 5.71
CA GLY A 123 0.45 2.98 6.45
C GLY A 123 1.88 3.52 6.60
N THR A 124 2.88 2.91 5.97
CA THR A 124 4.26 3.40 5.96
C THR A 124 4.32 4.83 5.40
N ALA A 125 3.57 5.10 4.34
CA ALA A 125 3.44 6.41 3.73
C ALA A 125 2.97 7.50 4.71
N VAL A 126 2.05 7.15 5.62
CA VAL A 126 1.50 8.09 6.61
C VAL A 126 2.59 8.62 7.53
N ALA A 127 3.42 7.73 8.08
CA ALA A 127 4.49 8.12 9.00
C ALA A 127 5.54 9.01 8.31
N ILE A 128 5.92 8.67 7.08
CA ILE A 128 6.91 9.42 6.31
C ILE A 128 6.38 10.81 5.96
N CYS A 129 5.21 10.89 5.34
CA CYS A 129 4.63 12.16 4.91
C CYS A 129 4.30 13.06 6.10
N ALA A 130 3.83 12.51 7.22
CA ALA A 130 3.60 13.28 8.44
C ALA A 130 4.91 13.85 8.99
N GLY A 131 5.99 13.06 9.01
CA GLY A 131 7.32 13.54 9.41
C GLY A 131 7.79 14.70 8.55
N ILE A 132 7.66 14.61 7.22
CA ILE A 132 8.02 15.70 6.28
C ILE A 132 7.15 16.93 6.54
N LEU A 133 5.83 16.78 6.68
CA LEU A 133 4.95 17.92 6.93
C LEU A 133 5.22 18.61 8.29
N ILE A 134 5.61 17.84 9.31
CA ILE A 134 6.02 18.39 10.62
C ILE A 134 7.32 19.20 10.48
N SER A 135 8.31 18.69 9.75
CA SER A 135 9.56 19.43 9.49
C SER A 135 9.31 20.74 8.72
N LEU A 136 8.24 20.81 7.92
CA LEU A 136 7.78 22.01 7.23
C LEU A 136 6.86 22.91 8.07
N GLY A 137 6.74 22.62 9.38
CA GLY A 137 6.06 23.45 10.36
C GLY A 137 4.54 23.26 10.41
N LEU A 138 4.02 22.09 10.08
CA LEU A 138 2.67 21.70 10.44
C LEU A 138 2.65 21.14 11.87
N GLU A 139 1.54 21.34 12.57
CA GLU A 139 1.33 20.76 13.89
C GLU A 139 1.29 19.23 13.81
N PRO A 140 1.97 18.47 14.72
CA PRO A 140 2.09 17.01 14.60
C PRO A 140 0.77 16.26 14.49
N ILE A 141 -0.24 16.62 15.28
CA ILE A 141 -1.56 15.99 15.22
C ILE A 141 -2.24 16.30 13.89
N GLN A 142 -2.16 17.55 13.44
CA GLN A 142 -2.75 17.98 12.16
C GLN A 142 -2.08 17.27 10.98
N ALA A 143 -0.75 17.18 10.95
CA ALA A 143 -0.01 16.47 9.91
C ALA A 143 -0.39 14.98 9.86
N SER A 144 -0.49 14.33 11.02
CA SER A 144 -0.89 12.92 11.12
C SER A 144 -2.32 12.69 10.61
N VAL A 145 -3.28 13.53 11.00
CA VAL A 145 -4.68 13.45 10.53
C VAL A 145 -4.76 13.66 9.02
N ILE A 146 -4.05 14.65 8.48
CA ILE A 146 -4.00 14.93 7.04
C ILE A 146 -3.47 13.70 6.29
N CYS A 147 -2.36 13.11 6.74
CA CYS A 147 -1.78 11.95 6.09
C CYS A 147 -2.66 10.70 6.19
N LEU A 148 -3.35 10.48 7.31
CA LEU A 148 -4.33 9.39 7.47
C LEU A 148 -5.51 9.56 6.51
N VAL A 149 -6.05 10.77 6.38
CA VAL A 149 -7.14 11.06 5.44
C VAL A 149 -6.67 10.90 3.99
N ALA A 150 -5.47 11.39 3.66
CA ALA A 150 -4.89 11.21 2.33
C ALA A 150 -4.73 9.73 1.97
N ASN A 151 -4.30 8.92 2.95
CA ASN A 151 -4.05 7.49 2.74
C ASN A 151 -5.32 6.65 2.53
N SER A 152 -6.47 7.13 2.98
CA SER A 152 -7.72 6.36 3.00
C SER A 152 -8.17 5.82 1.63
N THR A 153 -7.91 6.54 0.55
CA THR A 153 -8.26 6.13 -0.82
C THR A 153 -7.18 5.28 -1.49
N ALA A 154 -5.92 5.47 -1.10
CA ALA A 154 -4.80 4.73 -1.67
C ALA A 154 -4.65 3.33 -1.06
N THR A 155 -5.16 3.10 0.17
CA THR A 155 -5.02 1.84 0.91
C THR A 155 -5.58 0.63 0.16
N ALA A 156 -6.64 0.78 -0.63
CA ALA A 156 -7.19 -0.30 -1.45
C ALA A 156 -6.17 -0.85 -2.48
N PHE A 157 -5.25 0.00 -2.93
CA PHE A 157 -4.22 -0.30 -3.92
C PHE A 157 -2.81 -0.34 -3.31
N GLY A 158 -2.71 -0.34 -1.97
CA GLY A 158 -1.42 -0.39 -1.26
C GLY A 158 -0.65 -1.67 -1.56
N ALA A 159 0.67 -1.59 -1.46
CA ALA A 159 1.60 -2.70 -1.76
C ALA A 159 1.27 -3.38 -3.09
N ILE A 160 1.21 -2.57 -4.15
CA ILE A 160 0.96 -3.02 -5.54
C ILE A 160 -0.40 -3.75 -5.67
N GLY A 161 -1.46 -3.17 -5.07
CA GLY A 161 -2.82 -3.67 -5.18
C GLY A 161 -3.12 -4.93 -4.36
N LEU A 162 -2.24 -5.30 -3.45
CA LEU A 162 -2.34 -6.53 -2.66
C LEU A 162 -3.70 -6.74 -1.97
N PRO A 163 -4.37 -5.73 -1.37
CA PRO A 163 -5.69 -5.92 -0.76
C PRO A 163 -6.75 -6.38 -1.76
N VAL A 164 -6.78 -5.80 -2.96
CA VAL A 164 -7.74 -6.17 -4.00
C VAL A 164 -7.39 -7.52 -4.64
N LEU A 165 -6.10 -7.80 -4.85
CA LEU A 165 -5.63 -9.09 -5.36
C LEU A 165 -5.98 -10.22 -4.38
N THR A 166 -5.75 -10.02 -3.07
CA THR A 166 -6.14 -10.97 -2.03
C THR A 166 -7.66 -11.18 -1.99
N LEU A 167 -8.44 -10.10 -2.15
CA LEU A 167 -9.90 -10.21 -2.24
C LEU A 167 -10.33 -11.03 -3.46
N ALA A 168 -9.72 -10.81 -4.63
CA ALA A 168 -9.98 -11.58 -5.84
C ALA A 168 -9.68 -13.07 -5.64
N GLU A 169 -8.55 -13.38 -5.00
CA GLU A 169 -8.11 -14.74 -4.72
C GLU A 169 -9.03 -15.46 -3.73
N VAL A 170 -9.43 -14.80 -2.65
CA VAL A 170 -10.35 -15.37 -1.64
C VAL A 170 -11.76 -15.59 -2.21
N THR A 171 -12.22 -14.69 -3.08
CA THR A 171 -13.57 -14.75 -3.67
C THR A 171 -13.65 -15.49 -5.00
N ASN A 172 -12.52 -15.91 -5.57
CA ASN A 172 -12.39 -16.50 -6.92
C ASN A 172 -12.98 -15.58 -8.02
N LEU A 173 -12.86 -14.26 -7.85
CA LEU A 173 -13.26 -13.27 -8.85
C LEU A 173 -12.07 -12.92 -9.74
N ASN A 174 -12.37 -12.43 -10.95
CA ASN A 174 -11.34 -11.95 -11.85
C ASN A 174 -10.70 -10.67 -11.28
N ASP A 175 -9.40 -10.69 -11.07
CA ASP A 175 -8.58 -9.64 -10.45
C ASP A 175 -8.62 -8.31 -11.22
N VAL A 176 -8.57 -8.34 -12.54
CA VAL A 176 -8.63 -7.16 -13.42
C VAL A 176 -10.00 -6.48 -13.31
N GLN A 177 -11.08 -7.27 -13.39
CA GLN A 177 -12.44 -6.74 -13.29
C GLN A 177 -12.72 -6.19 -11.91
N LEU A 178 -12.30 -6.90 -10.86
CA LEU A 178 -12.47 -6.46 -9.48
C LEU A 178 -11.69 -5.16 -9.23
N GLY A 179 -10.44 -5.08 -9.65
CA GLY A 179 -9.60 -3.89 -9.53
C GLY A 179 -10.21 -2.68 -10.24
N PHE A 180 -10.76 -2.87 -11.43
CA PHE A 180 -11.46 -1.81 -12.17
C PHE A 180 -12.72 -1.33 -11.45
N ILE A 181 -13.56 -2.24 -10.94
CA ILE A 181 -14.78 -1.90 -10.20
C ILE A 181 -14.44 -1.14 -8.92
N VAL A 182 -13.46 -1.61 -8.14
CA VAL A 182 -12.99 -0.92 -6.93
C VAL A 182 -12.50 0.48 -7.26
N THR A 183 -11.75 0.65 -8.34
CA THR A 183 -11.30 1.97 -8.80
C THR A 183 -12.48 2.89 -9.11
N LEU A 184 -13.50 2.41 -9.83
CA LEU A 184 -14.69 3.20 -10.14
C LEU A 184 -15.47 3.62 -8.88
N GLN A 185 -15.58 2.74 -7.89
CA GLN A 185 -16.24 3.05 -6.62
C GLN A 185 -15.50 4.15 -5.85
N LEU A 186 -14.18 4.16 -5.91
CA LEU A 186 -13.34 5.12 -5.19
C LEU A 186 -13.14 6.45 -5.94
N VAL A 187 -13.45 6.54 -7.23
CA VAL A 187 -13.15 7.72 -8.07
C VAL A 187 -13.67 9.03 -7.49
N ILE A 188 -14.87 9.02 -6.92
CA ILE A 188 -15.47 10.22 -6.32
C ILE A 188 -14.67 10.65 -5.08
N LEU A 189 -14.28 9.70 -4.22
CA LEU A 189 -13.46 9.98 -3.04
C LEU A 189 -12.07 10.49 -3.44
N VAL A 190 -11.46 9.90 -4.47
CA VAL A 190 -10.16 10.34 -5.01
C VAL A 190 -10.21 11.81 -5.47
N ILE A 191 -11.33 12.27 -6.01
CA ILE A 191 -11.49 13.67 -6.42
C ILE A 191 -11.78 14.58 -5.20
N LEU A 192 -12.51 14.09 -4.20
CA LEU A 192 -12.97 14.91 -3.05
C LEU A 192 -11.91 15.03 -1.95
N VAL A 193 -11.11 13.98 -1.70
CA VAL A 193 -10.13 13.97 -0.61
C VAL A 193 -9.16 15.16 -0.68
N PRO A 194 -8.58 15.56 -1.82
CA PRO A 194 -7.74 16.76 -1.91
C PRO A 194 -8.38 18.03 -1.33
N PHE A 195 -9.68 18.21 -1.53
CA PHE A 195 -10.41 19.35 -0.94
C PHE A 195 -10.44 19.27 0.59
N ILE A 196 -10.70 18.06 1.12
CA ILE A 196 -10.70 17.82 2.57
C ILE A 196 -9.31 18.13 3.15
N LEU A 197 -8.23 17.70 2.47
CA LEU A 197 -6.85 17.95 2.92
C LEU A 197 -6.54 19.45 2.99
N VAL A 198 -6.94 20.22 1.97
CA VAL A 198 -6.76 21.67 1.96
C VAL A 198 -7.57 22.36 3.08
N ILE A 199 -8.81 21.93 3.30
CA ILE A 199 -9.66 22.45 4.39
C ILE A 199 -9.05 22.13 5.75
N LEU A 200 -8.56 20.90 5.98
CA LEU A 200 -7.88 20.49 7.21
C LEU A 200 -6.61 21.30 7.43
N THR A 201 -5.83 21.57 6.38
CA THR A 201 -4.59 22.35 6.47
C THR A 201 -4.87 23.79 6.90
N GLY A 202 -5.87 24.45 6.31
CA GLY A 202 -6.21 25.84 6.63
C GLY A 202 -7.29 25.98 7.70
N LYS A 203 -7.76 24.88 8.31
CA LYS A 203 -8.80 24.84 9.35
C LYS A 203 -10.11 25.57 8.95
N SER A 204 -10.35 25.78 7.65
CA SER A 204 -11.52 26.51 7.13
C SER A 204 -11.75 26.21 5.66
N ILE A 205 -13.03 26.21 5.23
CA ILE A 205 -13.42 26.14 3.82
C ILE A 205 -12.83 27.30 3.01
N LYS A 206 -12.59 28.45 3.64
CA LYS A 206 -11.95 29.62 3.00
C LYS A 206 -10.51 29.31 2.55
N ALA A 207 -9.88 28.26 3.09
CA ALA A 207 -8.56 27.83 2.67
C ALA A 207 -8.50 27.38 1.19
N LEU A 208 -9.62 27.04 0.59
CA LEU A 208 -9.71 26.70 -0.83
C LEU A 208 -9.55 27.94 -1.74
N LYS A 209 -9.79 29.14 -1.21
CA LYS A 209 -9.72 30.37 -2.02
C LYS A 209 -8.35 30.53 -2.68
N GLY A 210 -8.37 30.67 -4.00
CA GLY A 210 -7.19 30.85 -4.82
C GLY A 210 -6.50 29.55 -5.28
N ILE A 211 -6.81 28.37 -4.70
CA ILE A 211 -6.22 27.09 -5.11
C ILE A 211 -7.26 26.01 -5.46
N VAL A 212 -8.55 26.36 -5.56
CA VAL A 212 -9.64 25.42 -5.93
C VAL A 212 -9.30 24.64 -7.20
N PHE A 213 -8.80 25.31 -8.23
CA PHE A 213 -8.47 24.68 -9.49
C PHE A 213 -7.29 23.70 -9.35
N ILE A 214 -6.23 24.07 -8.62
CA ILE A 214 -5.08 23.18 -8.35
C ILE A 214 -5.56 21.95 -7.56
N THR A 215 -6.41 22.16 -6.55
CA THR A 215 -6.97 21.09 -5.71
C THR A 215 -7.82 20.13 -6.53
N LEU A 216 -8.70 20.64 -7.39
CA LEU A 216 -9.51 19.82 -8.29
C LEU A 216 -8.63 19.02 -9.25
N MET A 217 -7.66 19.68 -9.87
CA MET A 217 -6.77 19.04 -10.85
C MET A 217 -5.81 18.02 -10.20
N SER A 218 -5.47 18.19 -8.92
CA SER A 218 -4.73 17.19 -8.16
C SER A 218 -5.55 15.88 -8.00
N GLY A 219 -6.84 15.99 -7.66
CA GLY A 219 -7.74 14.84 -7.56
C GLY A 219 -8.05 14.20 -8.92
N VAL A 220 -8.40 15.00 -9.92
CA VAL A 220 -8.70 14.53 -11.28
C VAL A 220 -7.46 13.94 -11.95
N GLY A 221 -6.29 14.55 -11.73
CA GLY A 221 -5.00 14.07 -12.21
C GLY A 221 -4.58 12.73 -11.62
N MET A 222 -5.12 12.35 -10.46
CA MET A 222 -5.01 10.99 -9.91
C MET A 222 -6.10 10.08 -10.47
N ALA A 223 -7.35 10.51 -10.45
CA ALA A 223 -8.53 9.68 -10.76
C ALA A 223 -8.55 9.18 -12.21
N ILE A 224 -8.30 10.06 -13.18
CA ILE A 224 -8.37 9.69 -14.60
C ILE A 224 -7.34 8.61 -14.97
N PRO A 225 -6.04 8.78 -14.68
CA PRO A 225 -5.05 7.73 -14.96
C PRO A 225 -5.35 6.43 -14.19
N GLN A 226 -5.81 6.52 -12.94
CA GLN A 226 -6.21 5.33 -12.18
C GLN A 226 -7.28 4.51 -12.91
N VAL A 227 -8.37 5.16 -13.36
CA VAL A 227 -9.46 4.47 -14.06
C VAL A 227 -9.00 3.86 -15.38
N ILE A 228 -8.19 4.61 -16.14
CA ILE A 228 -7.67 4.12 -17.42
C ILE A 228 -6.78 2.88 -17.21
N ILE A 229 -5.82 2.97 -16.30
CA ILE A 229 -4.86 1.89 -16.04
C ILE A 229 -5.56 0.67 -15.41
N ALA A 230 -6.48 0.89 -14.45
CA ALA A 230 -7.21 -0.20 -13.81
C ALA A 230 -7.98 -1.09 -14.80
N LYS A 231 -8.46 -0.52 -15.90
CA LYS A 231 -9.15 -1.26 -16.95
C LYS A 231 -8.27 -2.33 -17.61
N PHE A 232 -6.96 -2.12 -17.65
CA PHE A 232 -6.01 -3.01 -18.34
C PHE A 232 -5.18 -3.85 -17.37
N THR A 233 -4.86 -3.33 -16.18
CA THR A 233 -3.93 -3.96 -15.22
C THR A 233 -4.58 -4.36 -13.90
N GLY A 234 -5.89 -4.16 -13.74
CA GLY A 234 -6.55 -4.42 -12.45
C GLY A 234 -6.07 -3.48 -11.34
N ALA A 235 -5.62 -4.03 -10.23
CA ALA A 235 -5.29 -3.27 -9.02
C ALA A 235 -3.81 -2.89 -8.87
N GLU A 236 -2.91 -3.45 -9.67
CA GLU A 236 -1.46 -3.35 -9.41
C GLU A 236 -0.87 -1.96 -9.68
N LEU A 237 -1.23 -1.33 -10.79
CA LEU A 237 -0.62 -0.09 -11.27
C LEU A 237 -1.44 1.18 -11.09
N PRO A 238 -2.77 1.15 -10.91
CA PRO A 238 -3.60 2.35 -10.96
C PRO A 238 -3.18 3.44 -10.00
N ALA A 239 -3.00 3.11 -8.71
CA ALA A 239 -2.64 4.10 -7.70
C ALA A 239 -1.23 4.65 -7.90
N LEU A 240 -0.30 3.83 -8.36
CA LEU A 240 1.08 4.22 -8.64
C LEU A 240 1.14 5.23 -9.79
N VAL A 241 0.48 4.94 -10.92
CA VAL A 241 0.41 5.84 -12.06
C VAL A 241 -0.39 7.10 -11.73
N GLY A 242 -1.55 6.95 -11.08
CA GLY A 242 -2.42 8.07 -10.69
C GLY A 242 -1.71 9.06 -9.77
N SER A 243 -0.99 8.57 -8.76
CA SER A 243 -0.25 9.43 -7.82
C SER A 243 0.88 10.21 -8.49
N LEU A 244 1.63 9.58 -9.39
CA LEU A 244 2.65 10.27 -10.19
C LEU A 244 2.04 11.38 -11.06
N PHE A 245 0.95 11.09 -11.76
CA PHE A 245 0.24 12.12 -12.56
C PHE A 245 -0.31 13.23 -11.68
N SER A 246 -0.85 12.93 -10.50
CA SER A 246 -1.29 13.94 -9.54
C SER A 246 -0.16 14.87 -9.12
N ILE A 247 1.02 14.33 -8.79
CA ILE A 247 2.21 15.13 -8.47
C ILE A 247 2.57 16.03 -9.64
N LEU A 248 2.73 15.46 -10.84
CA LEU A 248 3.14 16.21 -12.04
C LEU A 248 2.19 17.35 -12.36
N VAL A 249 0.87 17.09 -12.35
CA VAL A 249 -0.16 18.10 -12.62
C VAL A 249 -0.15 19.19 -11.54
N THR A 250 -0.07 18.81 -10.26
CA THR A 250 -0.06 19.76 -9.14
C THR A 250 1.18 20.66 -9.19
N VAL A 251 2.36 20.09 -9.43
CA VAL A 251 3.62 20.82 -9.57
C VAL A 251 3.59 21.77 -10.77
N TRP A 252 3.13 21.28 -11.92
CA TRP A 252 3.04 22.08 -13.14
C TRP A 252 2.10 23.30 -12.99
N LEU A 253 0.93 23.07 -12.40
CA LEU A 253 -0.02 24.18 -12.15
C LEU A 253 0.51 25.17 -11.11
N THR A 254 1.23 24.69 -10.09
CA THR A 254 1.82 25.54 -9.06
C THR A 254 2.88 26.45 -9.67
N LYS A 255 3.80 25.90 -10.47
CA LYS A 255 4.84 26.67 -11.15
C LYS A 255 4.25 27.73 -12.10
N ARG A 256 3.17 27.41 -12.81
CA ARG A 256 2.48 28.39 -13.67
C ARG A 256 1.85 29.56 -12.89
N LYS A 257 1.42 29.30 -11.66
CA LYS A 257 0.72 30.31 -10.85
C LYS A 257 1.70 31.20 -10.06
N THR A 258 2.75 30.64 -9.50
CA THR A 258 3.62 31.33 -8.53
C THR A 258 4.90 31.89 -9.17
N GLY A 259 5.19 31.55 -10.44
CA GLY A 259 6.52 31.72 -11.02
C GLY A 259 7.50 30.70 -10.43
N SER A 260 8.69 30.58 -11.01
CA SER A 260 9.75 29.76 -10.42
C SER A 260 10.08 30.29 -9.02
N VAL A 261 9.82 29.50 -7.99
CA VAL A 261 10.42 29.72 -6.65
C VAL A 261 11.92 29.62 -6.85
N GLU A 262 12.68 30.44 -6.15
CA GLU A 262 14.15 30.57 -6.24
C GLU A 262 14.82 29.22 -6.55
N GLU A 263 15.77 29.27 -7.50
CA GLU A 263 16.61 28.12 -7.86
C GLU A 263 17.14 27.51 -6.56
N VAL A 264 16.58 26.37 -6.17
CA VAL A 264 17.26 25.51 -5.21
C VAL A 264 18.65 25.30 -5.79
N GLU A 265 19.68 25.64 -5.02
CA GLU A 265 21.07 25.30 -5.33
C GLU A 265 21.07 23.95 -6.05
N ASN A 266 21.53 23.98 -7.29
CA ASN A 266 21.41 22.87 -8.25
C ASN A 266 21.89 21.54 -7.64
N GLU A 267 21.05 20.85 -6.86
CA GLU A 267 21.21 19.40 -6.75
C GLU A 267 21.02 18.89 -8.18
N GLY A 268 22.09 18.43 -8.79
CA GLY A 268 22.07 18.07 -10.21
C GLY A 268 20.96 17.03 -10.46
N VAL A 269 20.27 17.12 -11.59
CA VAL A 269 19.24 16.14 -12.01
C VAL A 269 19.72 14.70 -11.77
N SER A 270 21.02 14.45 -11.88
CA SER A 270 21.67 13.17 -11.58
C SER A 270 21.48 12.73 -10.13
N GLU A 271 21.57 13.63 -9.15
CA GLU A 271 21.41 13.30 -7.73
C GLU A 271 19.95 12.98 -7.39
N ILE A 272 19.02 13.70 -8.01
CA ILE A 272 17.58 13.44 -7.88
C ILE A 272 17.24 12.05 -8.44
N ILE A 273 17.71 11.73 -9.66
CA ILE A 273 17.51 10.41 -10.27
C ILE A 273 18.14 9.31 -9.40
N LYS A 274 19.35 9.56 -8.88
CA LYS A 274 20.02 8.63 -7.97
C LYS A 274 19.21 8.42 -6.70
N ALA A 275 18.69 9.48 -6.08
CA ALA A 275 17.87 9.40 -4.87
C ALA A 275 16.56 8.64 -5.10
N CYS A 276 15.90 8.88 -6.24
CA CYS A 276 14.65 8.22 -6.60
C CYS A 276 14.84 6.83 -7.24
N SER A 277 16.07 6.38 -7.47
CA SER A 277 16.36 5.17 -8.26
C SER A 277 15.64 3.90 -7.78
N PRO A 278 15.50 3.56 -6.47
CA PRO A 278 14.77 2.37 -6.06
C PRO A 278 13.29 2.44 -6.46
N PHE A 279 12.66 3.60 -6.30
CA PHE A 279 11.25 3.80 -6.63
C PHE A 279 11.00 3.79 -8.14
N ILE A 280 11.91 4.38 -8.93
CA ILE A 280 11.86 4.32 -10.40
C ILE A 280 11.99 2.87 -10.87
N LEU A 281 12.90 2.10 -10.28
CA LEU A 281 13.08 0.69 -10.63
C LEU A 281 11.88 -0.16 -10.23
N VAL A 282 11.27 0.08 -9.06
CA VAL A 282 10.01 -0.58 -8.67
C VAL A 282 8.95 -0.33 -9.74
N PHE A 283 8.75 0.93 -10.14
CA PHE A 283 7.79 1.27 -11.19
C PHE A 283 8.06 0.54 -12.50
N ILE A 284 9.32 0.57 -12.97
CA ILE A 284 9.72 -0.11 -14.21
C ILE A 284 9.49 -1.62 -14.11
N PHE A 285 9.91 -2.27 -13.02
CA PHE A 285 9.78 -3.72 -12.87
C PHE A 285 8.34 -4.17 -12.77
N VAL A 286 7.49 -3.44 -12.04
CA VAL A 286 6.07 -3.76 -11.94
C VAL A 286 5.37 -3.55 -13.28
N LEU A 287 5.72 -2.48 -14.01
CA LEU A 287 5.18 -2.23 -15.34
C LEU A 287 5.58 -3.33 -16.32
N LEU A 288 6.84 -3.76 -16.31
CA LEU A 288 7.32 -4.86 -17.16
C LEU A 288 6.70 -6.22 -16.80
N ALA A 289 6.44 -6.45 -15.50
CA ALA A 289 5.82 -7.70 -15.03
C ALA A 289 4.30 -7.71 -15.22
N SER A 290 3.67 -6.57 -15.49
CA SER A 290 2.22 -6.47 -15.68
C SER A 290 1.75 -7.07 -17.01
N SER A 291 0.44 -7.22 -17.15
CA SER A 291 -0.22 -7.67 -18.39
C SER A 291 0.02 -6.77 -19.62
N LEU A 292 0.57 -5.55 -19.40
CA LEU A 292 0.96 -4.64 -20.49
C LEU A 292 2.20 -5.14 -21.26
N CYS A 293 3.00 -6.04 -20.68
CA CYS A 293 4.20 -6.59 -21.29
C CYS A 293 4.15 -8.12 -21.33
N PRO A 294 3.30 -8.74 -22.19
CA PRO A 294 3.01 -10.18 -22.16
C PRO A 294 4.25 -11.09 -22.23
N PRO A 295 5.32 -10.80 -23.01
CA PRO A 295 6.48 -11.68 -23.05
C PRO A 295 7.18 -11.81 -21.69
N VAL A 296 7.31 -10.68 -20.95
CA VAL A 296 7.95 -10.67 -19.63
C VAL A 296 7.02 -11.28 -18.59
N ASN A 297 5.74 -10.91 -18.61
CA ASN A 297 4.73 -11.46 -17.71
C ASN A 297 4.67 -12.99 -17.80
N ASN A 298 4.56 -13.55 -19.02
CA ASN A 298 4.50 -14.99 -19.23
C ASN A 298 5.77 -15.72 -18.73
N PHE A 299 6.93 -15.12 -18.91
CA PHE A 299 8.19 -15.68 -18.39
C PHE A 299 8.19 -15.67 -16.85
N LEU A 300 7.83 -14.56 -16.22
CA LEU A 300 7.82 -14.44 -14.76
C LEU A 300 6.77 -15.35 -14.09
N THR A 301 5.60 -15.49 -14.70
CA THR A 301 4.51 -16.35 -14.20
C THR A 301 4.77 -17.85 -14.44
N SER A 302 5.69 -18.21 -15.34
CA SER A 302 6.04 -19.63 -15.58
C SER A 302 6.69 -20.30 -14.36
N VAL A 303 7.25 -19.52 -13.44
CA VAL A 303 7.91 -20.02 -12.22
C VAL A 303 6.93 -19.94 -11.04
N THR A 304 5.93 -20.80 -11.07
CA THR A 304 4.89 -20.88 -10.03
C THR A 304 4.87 -22.27 -9.42
N THR A 305 4.76 -22.36 -8.10
CA THR A 305 4.54 -23.61 -7.36
C THR A 305 3.13 -23.62 -6.82
N HIS A 306 2.39 -24.69 -7.05
CA HIS A 306 1.05 -24.88 -6.52
C HIS A 306 1.12 -25.72 -5.23
N LEU A 307 0.63 -25.18 -4.12
CA LEU A 307 0.56 -25.86 -2.85
C LEU A 307 -0.86 -26.32 -2.54
N HIS A 308 -1.03 -27.61 -2.31
CA HIS A 308 -2.25 -28.21 -1.78
C HIS A 308 -2.19 -28.17 -0.25
N VAL A 309 -2.88 -27.24 0.39
CA VAL A 309 -2.86 -27.09 1.85
C VAL A 309 -4.18 -27.47 2.48
N TYR A 310 -5.31 -27.03 1.90
CA TYR A 310 -6.64 -27.35 2.40
C TYR A 310 -7.03 -28.78 2.08
N LEU A 311 -7.43 -29.54 3.11
CA LEU A 311 -7.75 -30.97 3.00
C LEU A 311 -9.26 -31.26 2.90
N GLY A 312 -10.10 -30.21 2.77
CA GLY A 312 -11.54 -30.34 2.66
C GLY A 312 -12.06 -30.56 1.25
N LYS A 313 -13.36 -30.41 1.08
CA LYS A 313 -14.01 -30.53 -0.24
C LYS A 313 -13.69 -29.31 -1.09
N ASN A 314 -13.35 -29.54 -2.37
CA ASN A 314 -12.95 -28.51 -3.34
C ASN A 314 -11.73 -27.71 -2.90
N PRO A 315 -10.55 -28.35 -2.75
CA PRO A 315 -9.34 -27.65 -2.44
C PRO A 315 -8.96 -26.73 -3.62
N ASN A 316 -8.70 -25.47 -3.31
CA ASN A 316 -8.05 -24.56 -4.26
C ASN A 316 -6.55 -24.66 -4.05
N ASP A 317 -5.80 -24.78 -5.15
CA ASP A 317 -4.35 -24.71 -5.09
C ASP A 317 -3.92 -23.29 -4.75
N LEU A 318 -3.04 -23.16 -3.77
CA LEU A 318 -2.39 -21.88 -3.45
C LEU A 318 -1.21 -21.67 -4.40
N PRO A 319 -1.30 -20.71 -5.37
CA PRO A 319 -0.19 -20.44 -6.27
C PRO A 319 0.89 -19.61 -5.54
N ILE A 320 2.11 -20.12 -5.50
CA ILE A 320 3.28 -19.36 -5.05
C ILE A 320 4.04 -18.88 -6.28
N ASN A 321 3.85 -17.61 -6.61
CA ASN A 321 4.51 -16.93 -7.72
C ASN A 321 5.88 -16.42 -7.25
N TRP A 322 6.96 -17.08 -7.61
CA TRP A 322 8.30 -16.74 -7.12
C TRP A 322 8.86 -15.47 -7.76
N LEU A 323 8.79 -15.35 -9.08
CA LEU A 323 9.38 -14.25 -9.84
C LEU A 323 8.38 -13.12 -10.10
N SER A 324 7.12 -13.43 -10.39
CA SER A 324 6.08 -12.43 -10.65
C SER A 324 5.50 -11.81 -9.38
N SER A 325 5.87 -12.33 -8.18
CA SER A 325 5.45 -11.70 -6.93
C SER A 325 5.95 -10.25 -6.85
N PRO A 326 5.05 -9.29 -6.53
CA PRO A 326 5.46 -7.91 -6.31
C PRO A 326 6.61 -7.76 -5.32
N GLY A 327 6.66 -8.59 -4.28
CA GLY A 327 7.75 -8.61 -3.30
C GLY A 327 9.12 -8.86 -3.92
N THR A 328 9.22 -9.79 -4.88
CA THR A 328 10.48 -10.08 -5.58
C THR A 328 10.92 -8.88 -6.42
N LEU A 329 9.99 -8.26 -7.14
CA LEU A 329 10.27 -7.09 -7.98
C LEU A 329 10.73 -5.89 -7.15
N ILE A 330 10.05 -5.63 -6.01
CA ILE A 330 10.42 -4.55 -5.08
C ILE A 330 11.80 -4.83 -4.46
N LEU A 331 12.06 -6.07 -4.03
CA LEU A 331 13.34 -6.44 -3.42
C LEU A 331 14.50 -6.25 -4.40
N LEU A 332 14.34 -6.72 -5.64
CA LEU A 332 15.33 -6.53 -6.70
C LEU A 332 15.57 -5.04 -7.00
N ALA A 333 14.51 -4.26 -7.11
CA ALA A 333 14.59 -2.81 -7.30
C ALA A 333 15.33 -2.14 -6.13
N GLY A 334 15.08 -2.58 -4.89
CA GLY A 334 15.76 -2.10 -3.69
C GLY A 334 17.26 -2.42 -3.71
N ILE A 335 17.64 -3.63 -4.08
CA ILE A 335 19.06 -4.03 -4.17
C ILE A 335 19.80 -3.22 -5.25
N ILE A 336 19.23 -3.10 -6.43
CA ILE A 336 19.85 -2.35 -7.54
C ILE A 336 19.87 -0.86 -7.21
N GLY A 337 18.75 -0.30 -6.74
CA GLY A 337 18.64 1.11 -6.37
C GLY A 337 19.56 1.47 -5.19
N GLY A 338 19.66 0.61 -4.17
CA GLY A 338 20.59 0.79 -3.05
C GLY A 338 22.04 0.81 -3.49
N LYS A 339 22.41 -0.02 -4.48
CA LYS A 339 23.73 0.04 -5.12
C LYS A 339 23.96 1.37 -5.82
N ILE A 340 22.97 1.86 -6.58
CA ILE A 340 23.04 3.17 -7.26
C ILE A 340 23.18 4.30 -6.23
N GLN A 341 22.49 4.20 -5.09
CA GLN A 341 22.59 5.14 -3.98
C GLN A 341 23.93 5.06 -3.22
N GLY A 342 24.76 4.06 -3.48
CA GLY A 342 26.10 3.91 -2.93
C GLY A 342 26.22 2.96 -1.73
N LEU A 343 25.16 2.22 -1.39
CA LEU A 343 25.22 1.24 -0.31
C LEU A 343 25.96 -0.05 -0.73
N SER A 344 26.71 -0.62 0.18
CA SER A 344 27.33 -1.93 0.02
C SER A 344 26.31 -3.06 0.27
N LEU A 345 26.53 -4.24 -0.32
CA LEU A 345 25.68 -5.42 -0.08
C LEU A 345 25.62 -5.81 1.39
N SER A 346 26.71 -5.62 2.13
CA SER A 346 26.76 -5.90 3.58
C SER A 346 25.85 -4.93 4.37
N GLN A 347 25.80 -3.66 4.00
CA GLN A 347 24.89 -2.68 4.61
C GLN A 347 23.43 -3.04 4.29
N MET A 348 23.12 -3.33 3.03
CA MET A 348 21.78 -3.74 2.62
C MET A 348 21.31 -5.01 3.31
N PHE A 349 22.20 -5.99 3.51
CA PHE A 349 21.87 -7.20 4.28
C PHE A 349 21.58 -6.90 5.76
N LYS A 350 22.31 -5.98 6.39
CA LYS A 350 22.01 -5.51 7.75
C LYS A 350 20.65 -4.83 7.83
N VAL A 351 20.33 -4.00 6.83
CA VAL A 351 19.00 -3.37 6.71
C VAL A 351 17.91 -4.43 6.65
N LEU A 352 18.06 -5.43 5.78
CA LEU A 352 17.10 -6.53 5.66
C LEU A 352 16.88 -7.26 6.98
N LEU A 353 17.95 -7.57 7.71
CA LEU A 353 17.86 -8.23 9.03
C LEU A 353 17.15 -7.34 10.06
N ASN A 354 17.39 -6.03 10.04
CA ASN A 354 16.71 -5.09 10.94
C ASN A 354 15.22 -4.99 10.64
N VAL A 355 14.85 -4.90 9.36
CA VAL A 355 13.44 -4.92 8.94
C VAL A 355 12.76 -6.22 9.38
N LEU A 356 13.39 -7.38 9.17
CA LEU A 356 12.86 -8.68 9.63
C LEU A 356 12.56 -8.70 11.14
N LYS A 357 13.43 -8.11 11.96
CA LYS A 357 13.20 -8.02 13.41
C LYS A 357 12.02 -7.13 13.76
N THR A 358 11.80 -6.06 13.00
CA THR A 358 10.76 -5.07 13.27
C THR A 358 9.36 -5.57 12.93
N ILE A 359 9.23 -6.39 11.87
CA ILE A 359 7.92 -6.83 11.37
C ILE A 359 7.31 -8.03 12.13
N GLY A 360 7.97 -8.56 13.17
CA GLY A 360 7.52 -9.79 13.85
C GLY A 360 6.06 -9.73 14.36
N MET A 361 5.66 -8.65 15.04
CA MET A 361 4.29 -8.48 15.51
C MET A 361 3.28 -8.28 14.37
N THR A 362 3.69 -7.60 13.31
CA THR A 362 2.88 -7.46 12.09
C THR A 362 2.67 -8.82 11.43
N THR A 363 3.70 -9.67 11.38
CA THR A 363 3.60 -11.03 10.84
C THR A 363 2.55 -11.85 11.59
N ILE A 364 2.57 -11.83 12.92
CA ILE A 364 1.56 -12.53 13.74
C ILE A 364 0.16 -12.01 13.41
N THR A 365 0.00 -10.70 13.32
CA THR A 365 -1.31 -10.08 13.02
C THR A 365 -1.83 -10.52 11.64
N VAL A 366 -0.99 -10.41 10.61
CA VAL A 366 -1.37 -10.73 9.23
C VAL A 366 -1.66 -12.23 9.09
N CYS A 367 -0.80 -13.10 9.60
CA CYS A 367 -1.04 -14.54 9.54
C CYS A 367 -2.32 -14.94 10.27
N ALA A 368 -2.60 -14.34 11.44
CA ALA A 368 -3.79 -14.65 12.20
C ALA A 368 -5.07 -14.17 11.50
N ILE A 369 -5.07 -12.96 10.92
CA ILE A 369 -6.29 -12.43 10.28
C ILE A 369 -6.58 -13.12 8.95
N VAL A 370 -5.54 -13.45 8.16
CA VAL A 370 -5.73 -14.21 6.91
C VAL A 370 -6.12 -15.67 7.20
N GLY A 371 -5.54 -16.29 8.25
CA GLY A 371 -5.97 -17.59 8.74
C GLY A 371 -7.44 -17.61 9.16
N LEU A 372 -7.86 -16.58 9.91
CA LEU A 372 -9.26 -16.39 10.29
C LEU A 372 -10.17 -16.27 9.06
N ALA A 373 -9.79 -15.43 8.09
CA ALA A 373 -10.57 -15.21 6.87
C ALA A 373 -10.73 -16.51 6.06
N LYS A 374 -9.66 -17.29 5.89
CA LYS A 374 -9.72 -18.58 5.18
C LYS A 374 -10.62 -19.60 5.89
N VAL A 375 -10.57 -19.71 7.21
CA VAL A 375 -11.50 -20.58 7.97
C VAL A 375 -12.95 -20.16 7.77
N MET A 376 -13.24 -18.85 7.65
CA MET A 376 -14.61 -18.36 7.40
C MET A 376 -15.09 -18.62 5.97
N VAL A 377 -14.19 -18.75 5.01
CA VAL A 377 -14.52 -19.01 3.59
C VAL A 377 -14.84 -20.47 3.36
N TYR A 378 -14.20 -21.39 4.06
CA TYR A 378 -14.43 -22.84 3.98
C TYR A 378 -15.55 -23.31 4.90
#